data_942e962f206e51c0b7dd0987e7098823
#
_entry.id   942e962f206e51c0b7dd0987e7098823
#
_cell.length_a   1.000
_cell.length_b   1.000
_cell.length_c   1.000
_cell.angle_alpha   90.00
_cell.angle_beta   90.00
_cell.angle_gamma   90.00
#
_symmetry.space_group_name_H-M   'P 1'
#
loop_
_entity.id
_entity.type
_entity.pdbx_description
1 polymer ?
#
loop_
_entity_poly.entity_id
_entity_poly.type
_entity_poly.pdbx_seq_one_letter_code
_entity_poly.pdbx_strand_id
1 'polypeptide(L)'
;MNIAIKNLDFSVVINTKGAELISFKKNNNREYIWEGNPNFWGKHSPVLFPIVGSLKNDSFTYNNKTYSLNRHGFARDRNFDVIDSSENSIIFSLKSDEDTLKVYPFDFELQLIYTLNDNNLNIAYKVINKDKVKMPFSIGAHPAFALPERFTN
;
A
#
# COMPACT_ATOMS: atom_id res chain seq x y z
N MET A 1 -4.75 -0.49 12.79
CA MET A 1 -6.16 -0.05 12.94
C MET A 1 -6.83 -0.14 11.57
N ASN A 2 -8.11 -0.53 11.52
CA ASN A 2 -8.88 -0.54 10.28
C ASN A 2 -9.76 0.70 10.21
N ILE A 3 -9.83 1.31 9.02
CA ILE A 3 -10.65 2.50 8.74
C ILE A 3 -11.51 2.20 7.53
N ALA A 4 -12.76 2.67 7.56
CA ALA A 4 -13.71 2.43 6.49
C ALA A 4 -14.13 3.75 5.83
N ILE A 5 -14.24 3.73 4.50
CA ILE A 5 -14.96 4.72 3.70
C ILE A 5 -16.12 4.02 2.99
N LYS A 6 -17.17 4.75 2.65
CA LYS A 6 -18.38 4.17 2.06
C LYS A 6 -19.12 5.17 1.18
N ASN A 7 -20.00 4.63 0.35
CA ASN A 7 -21.07 5.36 -0.31
C ASN A 7 -22.38 4.55 -0.22
N LEU A 8 -23.37 4.87 -1.02
CA LEU A 8 -24.68 4.19 -0.99
C LEU A 8 -24.60 2.70 -1.34
N ASP A 9 -23.66 2.30 -2.20
CA ASP A 9 -23.59 0.95 -2.79
C ASP A 9 -22.42 0.12 -2.28
N PHE A 10 -21.35 0.76 -1.76
CA PHE A 10 -20.10 0.09 -1.43
C PHE A 10 -19.52 0.55 -0.10
N SER A 11 -18.78 -0.35 0.53
CA SER A 11 -17.88 -0.09 1.64
C SER A 11 -16.47 -0.58 1.34
N VAL A 12 -15.47 0.18 1.78
CA VAL A 12 -14.04 -0.11 1.60
C VAL A 12 -13.38 -0.05 2.95
N VAL A 13 -12.60 -1.07 3.30
CA VAL A 13 -11.85 -1.10 4.56
C VAL A 13 -10.36 -1.12 4.25
N ILE A 14 -9.62 -0.20 4.87
CA ILE A 14 -8.18 -0.06 4.72
C ILE A 14 -7.53 -0.21 6.10
N ASN A 15 -6.46 -1.02 6.18
CA ASN A 15 -5.63 -1.13 7.37
C ASN A 15 -4.54 -0.06 7.36
N THR A 16 -4.34 0.65 8.48
CA THR A 16 -3.26 1.66 8.59
C THR A 16 -1.87 1.07 8.41
N LYS A 17 -1.67 -0.21 8.74
CA LYS A 17 -0.43 -0.90 8.43
C LYS A 17 -0.38 -1.18 6.92
N GLY A 18 0.61 -0.59 6.25
CA GLY A 18 0.76 -0.65 4.80
C GLY A 18 -0.24 0.19 4.03
N ALA A 19 -1.13 0.95 4.70
CA ALA A 19 -2.33 1.54 4.09
C ALA A 19 -3.03 0.52 3.18
N GLU A 20 -3.09 -0.75 3.62
CA GLU A 20 -3.49 -1.90 2.81
C GLU A 20 -4.99 -1.99 2.66
N LEU A 21 -5.49 -2.02 1.41
CA LEU A 21 -6.89 -2.34 1.11
C LEU A 21 -7.15 -3.80 1.52
N ILE A 22 -8.07 -4.01 2.47
CA ILE A 22 -8.39 -5.34 3.00
C ILE A 22 -9.81 -5.80 2.70
N SER A 23 -10.71 -4.89 2.28
CA SER A 23 -12.07 -5.22 1.85
C SER A 23 -12.58 -4.16 0.90
N PHE A 24 -13.23 -4.60 -0.16
CA PHE A 24 -14.07 -3.79 -1.05
C PHE A 24 -15.35 -4.55 -1.28
N LYS A 25 -16.42 -4.12 -0.62
CA LYS A 25 -17.67 -4.87 -0.51
C LYS A 25 -18.84 -4.07 -1.07
N LYS A 26 -19.69 -4.73 -1.86
CA LYS A 26 -21.00 -4.19 -2.26
C LYS A 26 -22.03 -4.42 -1.15
N ASN A 27 -23.06 -3.58 -1.06
CA ASN A 27 -24.11 -3.65 -0.03
C ASN A 27 -24.89 -4.98 -0.01
N ASN A 28 -24.85 -5.78 -1.08
CA ASN A 28 -25.39 -7.14 -1.13
C ASN A 28 -24.43 -8.21 -0.53
N ASN A 29 -23.45 -7.80 0.25
CA ASN A 29 -22.40 -8.61 0.88
C ASN A 29 -21.40 -9.27 -0.07
N ARG A 30 -21.36 -8.90 -1.36
CA ARG A 30 -20.35 -9.39 -2.29
C ARG A 30 -19.00 -8.73 -2.00
N GLU A 31 -18.02 -9.52 -1.56
CA GLU A 31 -16.63 -9.11 -1.38
C GLU A 31 -15.85 -9.27 -2.69
N TYR A 32 -14.97 -8.29 -2.98
CA TYR A 32 -14.14 -8.28 -4.18
C TYR A 32 -12.64 -8.50 -3.88
N ILE A 33 -12.25 -8.39 -2.61
CA ILE A 33 -10.86 -8.60 -2.18
C ILE A 33 -10.72 -9.98 -1.55
N TRP A 34 -9.61 -10.64 -1.80
CA TRP A 34 -9.19 -11.89 -1.15
C TRP A 34 -9.21 -11.75 0.38
N GLU A 35 -9.67 -12.78 1.08
CA GLU A 35 -9.88 -12.75 2.53
C GLU A 35 -8.60 -12.77 3.37
N GLY A 36 -7.42 -12.91 2.75
CA GLY A 36 -6.15 -12.92 3.46
C GLY A 36 -5.89 -14.21 4.26
N ASN A 37 -6.37 -15.38 3.78
CA ASN A 37 -6.17 -16.64 4.47
C ASN A 37 -4.67 -16.96 4.64
N PRO A 38 -4.14 -17.02 5.87
CA PRO A 38 -2.70 -17.19 6.13
C PRO A 38 -2.18 -18.58 5.70
N ASN A 39 -3.03 -19.58 5.50
CA ASN A 39 -2.62 -20.89 4.98
C ASN A 39 -2.18 -20.82 3.52
N PHE A 40 -2.55 -19.76 2.80
CA PHE A 40 -2.18 -19.53 1.40
C PHE A 40 -1.39 -18.23 1.26
N TRP A 41 -1.99 -17.10 1.60
CA TRP A 41 -1.36 -15.79 1.55
C TRP A 41 -2.08 -14.79 2.47
N GLY A 42 -1.40 -14.41 3.55
CA GLY A 42 -1.96 -13.62 4.65
C GLY A 42 -2.05 -12.11 4.40
N LYS A 43 -1.88 -11.63 3.14
CA LYS A 43 -2.07 -10.22 2.76
C LYS A 43 -3.23 -10.11 1.78
N HIS A 44 -3.65 -8.86 1.49
CA HIS A 44 -4.81 -8.57 0.64
C HIS A 44 -4.41 -7.76 -0.59
N SER A 45 -3.80 -6.60 -0.38
CA SER A 45 -3.43 -5.65 -1.45
C SER A 45 -2.24 -4.78 -1.02
N PRO A 46 -1.06 -5.37 -0.73
CA PRO A 46 0.06 -4.61 -0.23
C PRO A 46 0.63 -3.64 -1.28
N VAL A 47 1.07 -2.47 -0.81
CA VAL A 47 1.88 -1.54 -1.58
C VAL A 47 3.34 -1.96 -1.55
N LEU A 48 4.03 -1.85 -2.67
CA LEU A 48 5.43 -2.21 -2.83
C LEU A 48 6.22 -0.92 -3.06
N PHE A 49 7.03 -0.52 -2.07
CA PHE A 49 7.83 0.71 -2.12
C PHE A 49 8.97 0.64 -1.06
N PRO A 50 10.17 1.16 -1.33
CA PRO A 50 10.59 1.92 -2.53
C PRO A 50 11.11 1.05 -3.67
N ILE A 51 10.97 -0.27 -3.61
CA ILE A 51 11.31 -1.19 -4.71
C ILE A 51 10.19 -2.20 -4.97
N VAL A 52 10.13 -2.68 -6.21
CA VAL A 52 9.28 -3.80 -6.62
C VAL A 52 10.18 -4.99 -6.95
N GLY A 53 9.91 -6.16 -6.37
CA GLY A 53 10.80 -7.32 -6.48
C GLY A 53 11.97 -7.27 -5.52
N SER A 54 13.07 -7.92 -5.87
CA SER A 54 14.31 -7.98 -5.07
C SER A 54 15.46 -7.33 -5.82
N LEU A 55 16.35 -6.70 -5.07
CA LEU A 55 17.65 -6.26 -5.56
C LEU A 55 18.63 -7.44 -5.58
N LYS A 56 19.67 -7.34 -6.39
CA LYS A 56 20.78 -8.31 -6.36
C LYS A 56 21.42 -8.28 -4.97
N ASN A 57 21.47 -9.43 -4.31
CA ASN A 57 21.97 -9.59 -2.93
C ASN A 57 21.22 -8.71 -1.91
N ASP A 58 19.93 -8.41 -2.17
CA ASP A 58 19.09 -7.55 -1.34
C ASP A 58 19.74 -6.21 -0.96
N SER A 59 20.57 -5.64 -1.87
CA SER A 59 21.33 -4.44 -1.56
C SER A 59 21.52 -3.54 -2.79
N PHE A 60 21.83 -2.26 -2.52
CA PHE A 60 22.24 -1.27 -3.52
C PHE A 60 23.30 -0.34 -2.93
N THR A 61 24.06 0.30 -3.81
CA THR A 61 25.10 1.26 -3.43
C THR A 61 24.68 2.67 -3.81
N TYR A 62 24.79 3.60 -2.86
CA TYR A 62 24.57 5.02 -3.08
C TYR A 62 25.63 5.82 -2.32
N ASN A 63 26.29 6.78 -3.01
CA ASN A 63 27.40 7.58 -2.45
C ASN A 63 28.46 6.73 -1.74
N ASN A 64 28.94 5.66 -2.38
CA ASN A 64 29.93 4.72 -1.87
C ASN A 64 29.56 3.98 -0.59
N LYS A 65 28.29 4.02 -0.18
CA LYS A 65 27.74 3.27 0.96
C LYS A 65 26.73 2.24 0.47
N THR A 66 26.83 1.02 0.99
CA THR A 66 25.89 -0.07 0.70
C THR A 66 24.72 -0.05 1.68
N TYR A 67 23.53 -0.18 1.16
CA TYR A 67 22.26 -0.25 1.88
C TYR A 67 21.57 -1.57 1.59
N SER A 68 20.95 -2.18 2.59
CA SER A 68 20.18 -3.41 2.44
C SER A 68 18.70 -3.09 2.39
N LEU A 69 17.99 -3.68 1.43
CA LEU A 69 16.55 -3.47 1.24
C LEU A 69 15.89 -4.79 0.89
N ASN A 70 14.99 -5.24 1.74
CA ASN A 70 14.28 -6.49 1.56
C ASN A 70 13.37 -6.44 0.33
N ARG A 71 13.02 -7.63 -0.18
CA ARG A 71 12.08 -7.79 -1.29
C ARG A 71 10.82 -6.95 -1.07
N HIS A 72 10.48 -6.13 -2.09
CA HIS A 72 9.34 -5.21 -2.12
C HIS A 72 9.44 -4.01 -1.17
N GLY A 73 10.62 -3.74 -0.61
CA GLY A 73 10.83 -2.63 0.30
C GLY A 73 10.11 -2.79 1.64
N PHE A 74 9.73 -1.67 2.24
CA PHE A 74 9.25 -1.63 3.62
C PHE A 74 7.84 -1.06 3.80
N ALA A 75 7.28 -0.35 2.84
CA ALA A 75 6.04 0.42 3.04
C ALA A 75 4.87 -0.45 3.53
N ARG A 76 4.73 -1.67 3.00
CA ARG A 76 3.67 -2.62 3.39
C ARG A 76 3.71 -3.06 4.85
N ASP A 77 4.83 -2.86 5.55
CA ASP A 77 5.02 -3.31 6.93
C ASP A 77 5.06 -2.12 7.92
N ARG A 78 4.96 -0.87 7.41
CA ARG A 78 4.92 0.36 8.20
C ARG A 78 3.50 0.83 8.47
N ASN A 79 3.28 1.53 9.57
CA ASN A 79 2.03 2.23 9.83
C ASN A 79 2.03 3.57 9.11
N PHE A 80 0.94 3.86 8.44
CA PHE A 80 0.66 5.15 7.80
C PHE A 80 -0.21 5.99 8.70
N ASP A 81 0.05 7.29 8.72
CA ASP A 81 -0.82 8.28 9.36
C ASP A 81 -1.98 8.63 8.43
N VAL A 82 -3.15 8.86 8.99
CA VAL A 82 -4.27 9.45 8.26
C VAL A 82 -4.12 10.96 8.31
N ILE A 83 -3.99 11.61 7.16
CA ILE A 83 -3.79 13.05 7.06
C ILE A 83 -5.02 13.81 6.58
N ASP A 84 -5.98 13.10 5.96
CA ASP A 84 -7.28 13.63 5.57
C ASP A 84 -8.29 12.49 5.41
N SER A 85 -9.57 12.75 5.70
CA SER A 85 -10.63 11.76 5.53
C SER A 85 -12.01 12.41 5.39
N SER A 86 -12.86 11.78 4.58
CA SER A 86 -14.28 12.08 4.42
C SER A 86 -15.09 10.79 4.44
N GLU A 87 -16.39 10.85 4.15
CA GLU A 87 -17.23 9.66 4.08
C GLU A 87 -16.76 8.68 2.99
N ASN A 88 -16.32 9.20 1.85
CA ASN A 88 -15.96 8.41 0.66
C ASN A 88 -14.49 8.54 0.22
N SER A 89 -13.65 9.22 0.98
CA SER A 89 -12.23 9.41 0.64
C SER A 89 -11.36 9.39 1.89
N ILE A 90 -10.12 8.90 1.74
CA ILE A 90 -9.13 8.92 2.81
C ILE A 90 -7.72 9.01 2.22
N ILE A 91 -6.84 9.77 2.89
CA ILE A 91 -5.44 9.94 2.53
C ILE A 91 -4.57 9.40 3.66
N PHE A 92 -3.76 8.41 3.32
CA PHE A 92 -2.71 7.88 4.18
C PHE A 92 -1.36 8.45 3.79
N SER A 93 -0.50 8.71 4.77
CA SER A 93 0.86 9.23 4.57
C SER A 93 1.88 8.41 5.34
N LEU A 94 2.96 8.02 4.67
CA LEU A 94 4.17 7.47 5.25
C LEU A 94 5.31 8.43 4.95
N LYS A 95 5.94 8.95 5.98
CA LYS A 95 7.15 9.78 5.85
C LYS A 95 8.38 8.97 6.20
N SER A 96 9.53 9.41 5.68
CA SER A 96 10.83 8.92 6.14
C SER A 96 10.99 9.12 7.63
N ASP A 97 11.65 8.19 8.27
CA ASP A 97 12.04 8.21 9.67
C ASP A 97 13.49 7.71 9.81
N GLU A 98 14.02 7.72 11.03
CA GLU A 98 15.39 7.26 11.30
C GLU A 98 15.64 5.81 10.82
N ASP A 99 14.64 4.95 10.90
CA ASP A 99 14.78 3.54 10.48
C ASP A 99 14.73 3.39 8.96
N THR A 100 13.86 4.11 8.28
CA THR A 100 13.81 4.09 6.81
C THR A 100 15.08 4.67 6.20
N LEU A 101 15.62 5.74 6.80
CA LEU A 101 16.87 6.37 6.34
C LEU A 101 18.10 5.45 6.47
N LYS A 102 18.10 4.49 7.40
CA LYS A 102 19.18 3.47 7.52
C LYS A 102 19.24 2.53 6.31
N VAL A 103 18.10 2.25 5.68
CA VAL A 103 17.98 1.27 4.58
C VAL A 103 17.70 1.93 3.22
N TYR A 104 17.18 3.16 3.23
CA TYR A 104 16.86 3.94 2.04
C TYR A 104 17.11 5.43 2.35
N PRO A 105 18.32 5.96 2.02
CA PRO A 105 18.83 7.23 2.53
C PRO A 105 18.27 8.45 1.78
N PHE A 106 16.94 8.54 1.68
CA PHE A 106 16.24 9.64 1.02
C PHE A 106 15.07 10.09 1.89
N ASP A 107 14.91 11.41 2.02
CA ASP A 107 13.76 11.99 2.68
C ASP A 107 12.56 12.01 1.71
N PHE A 108 11.48 11.35 2.10
CA PHE A 108 10.30 11.16 1.25
C PHE A 108 9.00 11.28 2.03
N GLU A 109 7.93 11.46 1.28
CA GLU A 109 6.58 11.21 1.72
C GLU A 109 5.85 10.38 0.66
N LEU A 110 5.32 9.22 1.05
CA LEU A 110 4.44 8.39 0.23
C LEU A 110 3.01 8.58 0.70
N GLN A 111 2.12 9.06 -0.18
CA GLN A 111 0.70 9.14 0.09
C GLN A 111 -0.07 8.10 -0.73
N LEU A 112 -0.99 7.39 -0.06
CA LEU A 112 -1.99 6.54 -0.68
C LEU A 112 -3.35 7.20 -0.50
N ILE A 113 -4.01 7.50 -1.63
CA ILE A 113 -5.28 8.23 -1.67
C ILE A 113 -6.35 7.29 -2.19
N TYR A 114 -7.31 6.96 -1.33
CA TYR A 114 -8.47 6.14 -1.68
C TYR A 114 -9.67 7.04 -1.89
N THR A 115 -10.36 6.90 -3.01
CA THR A 115 -11.58 7.65 -3.30
C THR A 115 -12.62 6.73 -3.93
N LEU A 116 -13.76 6.65 -3.27
CA LEU A 116 -14.89 5.84 -3.71
C LEU A 116 -15.92 6.74 -4.41
N ASN A 117 -15.99 6.65 -5.74
CA ASN A 117 -16.93 7.41 -6.57
C ASN A 117 -17.85 6.44 -7.29
N ASP A 118 -19.15 6.52 -7.04
CA ASP A 118 -20.16 5.63 -7.60
C ASP A 118 -19.73 4.15 -7.46
N ASN A 119 -19.48 3.47 -8.57
CA ASN A 119 -19.05 2.06 -8.63
C ASN A 119 -17.53 1.89 -8.75
N ASN A 120 -16.75 2.95 -8.56
CA ASN A 120 -15.31 2.93 -8.78
C ASN A 120 -14.55 3.25 -7.49
N LEU A 121 -13.61 2.38 -7.13
CA LEU A 121 -12.58 2.68 -6.13
C LEU A 121 -11.31 3.13 -6.85
N ASN A 122 -10.96 4.40 -6.72
CA ASN A 122 -9.72 4.95 -7.22
C ASN A 122 -8.66 4.90 -6.12
N ILE A 123 -7.48 4.39 -6.45
CA ILE A 123 -6.32 4.35 -5.56
C ILE A 123 -5.18 5.10 -6.24
N ALA A 124 -4.85 6.28 -5.75
CA ALA A 124 -3.75 7.08 -6.26
C ALA A 124 -2.53 6.97 -5.34
N TYR A 125 -1.36 6.87 -5.94
CA TYR A 125 -0.06 6.83 -5.28
C TYR A 125 0.66 8.12 -5.57
N LYS A 126 1.04 8.88 -4.53
CA LYS A 126 1.79 10.13 -4.66
C LYS A 126 3.10 9.99 -3.91
N VAL A 127 4.21 9.98 -4.65
CA VAL A 127 5.56 9.96 -4.09
C VAL A 127 6.14 11.35 -4.14
N ILE A 128 6.51 11.88 -3.00
CA ILE A 128 7.04 13.24 -2.83
C ILE A 128 8.48 13.11 -2.37
N ASN A 129 9.42 13.57 -3.20
CA ASN A 129 10.80 13.72 -2.82
C ASN A 129 10.95 14.98 -1.96
N LYS A 130 11.39 14.82 -0.71
CA LYS A 130 11.65 15.91 0.23
C LYS A 130 13.12 16.32 0.23
N ASP A 131 13.98 15.53 -0.42
CA ASP A 131 15.38 15.82 -0.59
C ASP A 131 15.67 16.79 -1.74
N LYS A 132 16.88 17.35 -1.74
CA LYS A 132 17.42 18.15 -2.85
C LYS A 132 18.08 17.31 -3.95
N VAL A 133 18.25 16.01 -3.70
CA VAL A 133 18.88 15.06 -4.63
C VAL A 133 17.83 14.19 -5.32
N LYS A 134 18.18 13.59 -6.44
CA LYS A 134 17.32 12.63 -7.12
C LYS A 134 17.13 11.39 -6.25
N MET A 135 15.89 11.03 -6.02
CA MET A 135 15.47 9.86 -5.27
C MET A 135 15.01 8.76 -6.24
N PRO A 136 15.80 7.71 -6.46
CA PRO A 136 15.40 6.58 -7.30
C PRO A 136 14.44 5.68 -6.55
N PHE A 137 13.29 5.37 -7.14
CA PHE A 137 12.32 4.42 -6.58
C PHE A 137 11.59 3.66 -7.67
N SER A 138 10.97 2.55 -7.27
CA SER A 138 9.86 1.94 -7.99
C SER A 138 8.69 1.72 -7.03
N ILE A 139 7.48 1.73 -7.58
CA ILE A 139 6.26 1.52 -6.81
C ILE A 139 5.36 0.53 -7.53
N GLY A 140 4.66 -0.29 -6.77
CA GLY A 140 3.71 -1.26 -7.30
C GLY A 140 2.59 -1.54 -6.32
N ALA A 141 1.49 -2.08 -6.86
CA ALA A 141 0.39 -2.64 -6.10
C ALA A 141 0.31 -4.15 -6.36
N HIS A 142 -0.10 -4.89 -5.35
CA HIS A 142 -0.29 -6.34 -5.46
C HIS A 142 -1.67 -6.76 -4.93
N PRO A 143 -2.78 -6.31 -5.56
CA PRO A 143 -4.11 -6.68 -5.11
C PRO A 143 -4.40 -8.15 -5.42
N ALA A 144 -4.99 -8.86 -4.46
CA ALA A 144 -5.62 -10.16 -4.67
C ALA A 144 -7.14 -9.97 -4.66
N PHE A 145 -7.79 -10.53 -5.66
CA PHE A 145 -9.25 -10.44 -5.81
C PHE A 145 -9.92 -11.73 -5.36
N ALA A 146 -11.09 -11.61 -4.72
CA ALA A 146 -11.95 -12.74 -4.44
C ALA A 146 -12.48 -13.33 -5.74
N LEU A 147 -12.34 -14.64 -5.90
CA LEU A 147 -12.91 -15.36 -7.03
C LEU A 147 -14.38 -15.72 -6.75
N PRO A 148 -15.26 -15.68 -7.76
CA PRO A 148 -16.62 -16.21 -7.60
C PRO A 148 -16.57 -17.71 -7.25
N GLU A 149 -17.50 -18.19 -6.43
CA GLU A 149 -17.58 -19.59 -5.96
C GLU A 149 -17.65 -20.67 -7.07
N ARG A 150 -17.75 -20.26 -8.34
CA ARG A 150 -17.91 -21.15 -9.50
C ARG A 150 -16.63 -21.35 -10.32
N PHE A 151 -15.45 -21.08 -9.79
CA PHE A 151 -14.21 -21.60 -10.37
C PHE A 151 -13.96 -23.02 -9.81
N THR A 152 -14.88 -23.94 -10.11
CA THR A 152 -14.58 -25.37 -10.04
C THR A 152 -14.14 -25.80 -11.44
N ASN A 153 -12.92 -26.37 -11.53
CA ASN A 153 -12.46 -27.08 -12.72
C ASN A 153 -13.43 -28.22 -13.06
#